data_85f829f9cfdd667ba619d6208bec23e7
#
_entry.id   85f829f9cfdd667ba619d6208bec23e7
#
_cell.length_a   1.000
_cell.length_b   1.000
_cell.length_c   1.000
_cell.angle_alpha   90.00
_cell.angle_beta   90.00
_cell.angle_gamma   90.00
#
_symmetry.space_group_name_H-M   'P 1'
#
loop_
_entity.id
_entity.type
_entity.pdbx_description
1 polymer ?
#
loop_
_entity_poly.entity_id
_entity_poly.type
_entity_poly.pdbx_seq_one_letter_code
_entity_poly.pdbx_strand_id
1 'polypeptide(L)'
;MRRLLPLAALFALAACSTGHTALPLPLPPPPSSAATSASAGTPALDDYNDDGTPDPLCSTQDFGGGLVLKIPCSIGTAHEPEEGTTLVKDSLYRLPGVDIDLTGISAEMIFARAADTDERVFVLIFNSDNLFATGHAELNAPDQMDRAVAVLNAKLPGGAVQVRGHTDATGNAAGNQTLSVQRATTVQHYLTAHGLKATGVDAIGFGRTRPLVEETNPDGSANLKGRAFNRRVEIAVRLPRA
;
A
#
# COMPACT_ATOMS: atom_id res chain seq x y z
N MET A 1 38.44 7.28 -58.41
CA MET A 1 39.86 7.20 -57.97
C MET A 1 39.86 6.29 -56.77
N ARG A 2 39.99 4.98 -56.94
CA ARG A 2 41.18 4.11 -56.98
C ARG A 2 42.21 4.45 -55.91
N ARG A 3 42.29 3.58 -54.89
CA ARG A 3 43.48 2.87 -54.38
C ARG A 3 43.12 2.19 -53.05
N LEU A 4 43.07 0.87 -52.97
CA LEU A 4 44.04 -0.20 -52.87
C LEU A 4 44.54 -0.43 -51.42
N LEU A 5 44.24 -1.65 -50.97
CA LEU A 5 44.84 -2.39 -49.86
C LEU A 5 46.35 -2.60 -49.99
N PRO A 6 47.05 -3.02 -48.94
CA PRO A 6 47.62 -4.33 -49.01
C PRO A 6 47.47 -5.24 -47.79
N LEU A 7 47.49 -6.47 -48.12
CA LEU A 7 47.66 -7.74 -47.45
C LEU A 7 49.13 -7.92 -46.96
N ALA A 8 49.30 -8.50 -45.78
CA ALA A 8 50.47 -9.30 -45.37
C ALA A 8 50.23 -9.76 -43.93
N ALA A 9 50.58 -10.91 -43.46
CA ALA A 9 51.07 -12.19 -43.88
C ALA A 9 51.11 -13.04 -42.59
N LEU A 10 50.83 -14.30 -42.75
CA LEU A 10 50.95 -15.39 -41.75
C LEU A 10 52.32 -15.45 -41.10
N PHE A 11 52.35 -15.76 -39.79
CA PHE A 11 53.38 -16.63 -39.21
C PHE A 11 52.74 -17.57 -38.20
N ALA A 12 52.77 -18.84 -38.56
CA ALA A 12 52.47 -19.95 -37.66
C ALA A 12 53.75 -20.29 -36.88
N LEU A 13 53.62 -20.34 -35.55
CA LEU A 13 54.58 -21.01 -34.70
C LEU A 13 53.88 -22.02 -33.83
N ALA A 14 54.05 -23.27 -34.22
CA ALA A 14 53.69 -24.41 -33.40
C ALA A 14 54.69 -24.54 -32.25
N ALA A 15 54.20 -24.46 -31.02
CA ALA A 15 54.94 -24.92 -29.84
C ALA A 15 54.13 -26.03 -29.16
N CYS A 16 54.63 -27.25 -29.26
CA CYS A 16 54.23 -28.36 -28.41
C CYS A 16 54.53 -27.98 -26.94
N SER A 17 53.57 -28.03 -26.10
CA SER A 17 53.77 -28.02 -24.65
C SER A 17 52.94 -29.14 -24.04
N THR A 18 53.65 -29.98 -23.37
CA THR A 18 53.31 -31.20 -22.66
C THR A 18 52.13 -31.01 -21.70
N GLY A 19 51.14 -31.90 -21.82
CA GLY A 19 50.00 -31.97 -20.91
C GLY A 19 50.38 -32.24 -19.46
N HIS A 20 49.99 -31.33 -18.62
CA HIS A 20 49.79 -31.62 -17.21
C HIS A 20 48.29 -31.53 -16.96
N THR A 21 47.65 -32.69 -16.88
CA THR A 21 46.27 -32.83 -16.41
C THR A 21 46.28 -32.51 -14.91
N ALA A 22 46.01 -31.26 -14.57
CA ALA A 22 45.67 -30.90 -13.19
C ALA A 22 44.28 -31.45 -12.91
N LEU A 23 44.17 -32.34 -11.95
CA LEU A 23 42.91 -32.79 -11.41
C LEU A 23 42.16 -31.56 -10.83
N PRO A 24 40.89 -31.39 -11.08
CA PRO A 24 40.12 -30.30 -10.45
C PRO A 24 40.08 -30.51 -8.96
N LEU A 25 40.49 -29.50 -8.21
CA LEU A 25 40.30 -29.43 -6.76
C LEU A 25 38.82 -29.60 -6.46
N PRO A 26 38.49 -30.41 -5.45
CA PRO A 26 37.10 -30.53 -5.00
C PRO A 26 36.60 -29.14 -4.59
N LEU A 27 35.45 -28.74 -5.14
CA LEU A 27 34.72 -27.54 -4.74
C LEU A 27 34.49 -27.63 -3.21
N PRO A 28 34.70 -26.53 -2.49
CA PRO A 28 34.32 -26.46 -1.10
C PRO A 28 32.82 -26.79 -0.98
N PRO A 29 32.40 -27.51 0.03
CA PRO A 29 31.01 -27.80 0.24
C PRO A 29 30.24 -26.46 0.34
N PRO A 30 29.01 -26.39 -0.18
CA PRO A 30 28.20 -25.20 -0.02
C PRO A 30 28.12 -24.87 1.49
N PRO A 31 28.11 -23.58 1.86
CA PRO A 31 27.94 -23.23 3.24
C PRO A 31 26.67 -23.93 3.74
N SER A 32 26.83 -24.78 4.72
CA SER A 32 25.69 -25.34 5.43
C SER A 32 24.87 -24.18 5.89
N SER A 33 23.73 -23.98 5.24
CA SER A 33 22.68 -23.14 5.79
C SER A 33 22.32 -23.80 7.12
N ALA A 34 22.97 -23.34 8.18
CA ALA A 34 22.43 -23.50 9.50
C ALA A 34 21.03 -22.88 9.40
N ALA A 35 20.03 -23.73 9.18
CA ALA A 35 18.67 -23.41 9.53
C ALA A 35 18.75 -23.04 11.01
N THR A 36 18.89 -21.73 11.27
CA THR A 36 18.56 -21.18 12.55
C THR A 36 17.12 -21.57 12.72
N SER A 37 16.90 -22.64 13.48
CA SER A 37 15.59 -22.92 14.04
C SER A 37 15.24 -21.66 14.79
N ALA A 38 14.50 -20.77 14.14
CA ALA A 38 13.79 -19.73 14.83
C ALA A 38 12.97 -20.51 15.85
N SER A 39 13.43 -20.47 17.10
CA SER A 39 12.60 -20.80 18.23
C SER A 39 11.27 -20.14 17.90
N ALA A 40 10.21 -20.95 17.82
CA ALA A 40 8.86 -20.41 17.75
C ALA A 40 8.66 -19.67 19.09
N GLY A 41 9.21 -18.46 19.14
CA GLY A 41 8.96 -17.53 20.22
C GLY A 41 7.46 -17.34 20.24
N THR A 42 6.89 -17.34 21.41
CA THR A 42 5.52 -16.92 21.67
C THR A 42 5.27 -15.67 20.83
N PRO A 43 4.21 -15.62 19.99
CA PRO A 43 3.92 -14.44 19.18
C PRO A 43 4.02 -13.20 20.07
N ALA A 44 4.71 -12.17 19.61
CA ALA A 44 4.79 -10.93 20.36
C ALA A 44 3.37 -10.43 20.56
N LEU A 45 2.95 -10.33 21.81
CA LEU A 45 1.67 -9.75 22.18
C LEU A 45 1.81 -8.24 22.07
N ASP A 46 0.90 -7.60 21.36
CA ASP A 46 0.80 -6.15 21.21
C ASP A 46 -0.65 -5.74 21.43
N ASP A 47 -0.86 -4.63 22.10
CA ASP A 47 -2.20 -4.04 22.24
C ASP A 47 -2.50 -3.25 20.97
N TYR A 48 -3.12 -3.94 20.02
CA TYR A 48 -3.31 -3.43 18.67
C TYR A 48 -4.36 -2.32 18.60
N ASN A 49 -5.39 -2.45 19.42
CA ASN A 49 -6.55 -1.54 19.47
C ASN A 49 -6.51 -0.58 20.65
N ASP A 50 -5.43 -0.60 21.45
CA ASP A 50 -5.24 0.22 22.68
C ASP A 50 -6.37 -0.01 23.74
N ASP A 51 -6.90 -1.24 23.84
CA ASP A 51 -7.93 -1.60 24.83
C ASP A 51 -7.33 -2.09 26.18
N GLY A 52 -6.02 -2.13 26.30
CA GLY A 52 -5.29 -2.62 27.44
C GLY A 52 -5.05 -4.13 27.44
N THR A 53 -5.50 -4.83 26.40
CA THR A 53 -5.31 -6.29 26.25
C THR A 53 -4.38 -6.58 25.07
N PRO A 54 -3.25 -7.25 25.29
CA PRO A 54 -2.34 -7.57 24.18
C PRO A 54 -2.99 -8.45 23.11
N ASP A 55 -2.89 -8.07 21.85
CA ASP A 55 -3.34 -8.83 20.70
C ASP A 55 -2.19 -9.62 20.07
N PRO A 56 -2.38 -10.92 19.78
CA PRO A 56 -1.36 -11.67 19.07
C PRO A 56 -1.26 -11.23 17.61
N LEU A 57 -0.02 -10.99 17.15
CA LEU A 57 0.26 -10.66 15.76
C LEU A 57 0.33 -11.93 14.91
N CYS A 58 -0.48 -12.01 13.86
CA CYS A 58 -0.51 -13.15 12.93
C CYS A 58 0.36 -12.97 11.70
N SER A 59 0.42 -11.78 11.14
CA SER A 59 1.18 -11.51 9.92
C SER A 59 1.43 -10.02 9.71
N THR A 60 2.12 -9.70 8.63
CA THR A 60 2.21 -8.35 8.09
C THR A 60 1.71 -8.36 6.66
N GLN A 61 1.18 -7.23 6.20
CA GLN A 61 0.70 -7.10 4.83
C GLN A 61 1.11 -5.77 4.22
N ASP A 62 1.55 -5.82 2.96
CA ASP A 62 1.88 -4.64 2.17
C ASP A 62 0.64 -4.10 1.44
N PHE A 63 0.20 -2.92 1.83
CA PHE A 63 -0.90 -2.18 1.20
C PHE A 63 -0.41 -1.21 0.09
N GLY A 64 0.88 -1.25 -0.25
CA GLY A 64 1.50 -0.41 -1.28
C GLY A 64 1.91 0.98 -0.78
N GLY A 65 2.79 1.65 -1.55
CA GLY A 65 3.29 2.99 -1.20
C GLY A 65 4.12 3.04 0.07
N GLY A 66 4.74 1.93 0.49
CA GLY A 66 5.47 1.83 1.73
C GLY A 66 4.60 1.61 2.97
N LEU A 67 3.29 1.40 2.80
CA LEU A 67 2.38 1.12 3.89
C LEU A 67 2.34 -0.39 4.16
N VAL A 68 3.22 -0.88 5.03
CA VAL A 68 3.24 -2.26 5.50
C VAL A 68 2.70 -2.28 6.93
N LEU A 69 1.59 -3.00 7.14
CA LEU A 69 0.87 -3.00 8.40
C LEU A 69 0.91 -4.37 9.08
N LYS A 70 0.86 -4.36 10.40
CA LYS A 70 0.67 -5.54 11.22
C LYS A 70 -0.79 -6.00 11.13
N ILE A 71 -0.99 -7.31 11.03
CA ILE A 71 -2.32 -7.94 10.99
C ILE A 71 -2.49 -8.76 12.26
N PRO A 72 -3.38 -8.36 13.18
CA PRO A 72 -3.65 -9.12 14.39
C PRO A 72 -4.37 -10.44 14.09
N CYS A 73 -4.20 -11.44 14.99
CA CYS A 73 -4.81 -12.77 14.83
C CYS A 73 -6.31 -12.78 15.12
N SER A 74 -6.72 -12.01 16.13
CA SER A 74 -8.11 -11.80 16.48
C SER A 74 -8.39 -10.31 16.35
N ILE A 75 -9.19 -9.98 15.40
CA ILE A 75 -9.67 -8.63 15.24
C ILE A 75 -11.06 -8.63 15.86
N GLY A 76 -11.23 -7.86 16.90
CA GLY A 76 -12.56 -7.50 17.39
C GLY A 76 -13.42 -6.99 16.29
N THR A 77 -14.33 -6.81 15.85
CA THR A 77 -15.13 -6.29 14.74
C THR A 77 -14.28 -5.71 13.61
N ALA A 78 -13.88 -6.56 12.66
CA ALA A 78 -13.56 -6.08 11.33
C ALA A 78 -14.78 -5.34 10.75
N HIS A 79 -14.51 -4.37 9.87
CA HIS A 79 -15.59 -3.75 9.12
C HIS A 79 -16.39 -4.83 8.40
N GLU A 80 -17.67 -4.98 8.75
CA GLU A 80 -18.57 -5.93 8.08
C GLU A 80 -18.87 -5.40 6.66
N PRO A 81 -18.67 -6.21 5.63
CA PRO A 81 -19.04 -5.79 4.29
C PRO A 81 -20.56 -5.58 4.22
N GLU A 82 -20.97 -4.52 3.52
CA GLU A 82 -22.40 -4.33 3.25
C GLU A 82 -23.00 -5.54 2.54
N GLU A 83 -24.29 -5.80 2.76
CA GLU A 83 -25.02 -6.86 2.06
C GLU A 83 -24.79 -6.77 0.53
N GLY A 84 -24.38 -7.87 -0.07
CA GLY A 84 -24.04 -7.97 -1.49
C GLY A 84 -22.63 -7.51 -1.87
N THR A 85 -21.74 -7.30 -0.89
CA THR A 85 -20.30 -7.10 -1.13
C THR A 85 -19.46 -8.23 -0.51
N THR A 86 -18.27 -8.47 -1.06
CA THR A 86 -17.32 -9.47 -0.56
C THR A 86 -15.94 -8.83 -0.48
N LEU A 87 -15.32 -8.85 0.70
CA LEU A 87 -13.98 -8.32 0.88
C LEU A 87 -12.95 -9.15 0.11
N VAL A 88 -12.02 -8.50 -0.57
CA VAL A 88 -10.85 -9.20 -1.10
C VAL A 88 -9.94 -9.67 0.05
N LYS A 89 -9.09 -10.65 -0.24
CA LYS A 89 -8.20 -11.24 0.77
C LYS A 89 -7.34 -10.18 1.48
N ASP A 90 -6.84 -9.21 0.71
CA ASP A 90 -5.90 -8.20 1.17
C ASP A 90 -6.58 -6.83 1.37
N SER A 91 -7.85 -6.83 1.76
CA SER A 91 -8.62 -5.62 2.00
C SER A 91 -8.19 -4.91 3.30
N LEU A 92 -8.03 -3.58 3.25
CA LEU A 92 -7.89 -2.74 4.45
C LEU A 92 -9.10 -2.87 5.39
N TYR A 93 -10.28 -3.18 4.87
CA TYR A 93 -11.49 -3.39 5.66
C TYR A 93 -11.45 -4.65 6.57
N ARG A 94 -10.40 -5.45 6.48
CA ARG A 94 -10.13 -6.52 7.43
C ARG A 94 -9.45 -6.05 8.72
N LEU A 95 -9.05 -4.77 8.76
CA LEU A 95 -8.47 -4.14 9.94
C LEU A 95 -9.58 -3.52 10.82
N PRO A 96 -9.36 -3.37 12.13
CA PRO A 96 -10.37 -2.82 13.01
C PRO A 96 -10.72 -1.38 12.66
N GLY A 97 -11.98 -1.04 12.79
CA GLY A 97 -12.46 0.34 12.78
C GLY A 97 -12.10 1.05 14.08
N VAL A 98 -12.12 2.37 14.05
CA VAL A 98 -11.89 3.22 15.22
C VAL A 98 -13.14 4.03 15.51
N ASP A 99 -13.57 4.03 16.77
CA ASP A 99 -14.64 4.89 17.23
C ASP A 99 -14.10 6.31 17.49
N ILE A 100 -13.92 7.05 16.41
CA ILE A 100 -13.63 8.48 16.45
C ILE A 100 -14.86 9.23 15.93
N ASP A 101 -15.24 10.30 16.63
CA ASP A 101 -16.33 11.16 16.18
C ASP A 101 -16.00 11.79 14.80
N LEU A 102 -16.65 11.24 13.78
CA LEU A 102 -16.61 11.71 12.39
C LEU A 102 -17.90 12.45 11.99
N THR A 103 -18.63 13.03 12.96
CA THR A 103 -19.88 13.71 12.69
C THR A 103 -19.73 14.77 11.59
N GLY A 104 -20.51 14.60 10.53
CA GLY A 104 -20.49 15.45 9.35
C GLY A 104 -19.39 15.13 8.34
N ILE A 105 -18.65 14.02 8.51
CA ILE A 105 -17.71 13.49 7.55
C ILE A 105 -18.24 12.15 7.02
N SER A 106 -18.41 12.05 5.70
CA SER A 106 -18.79 10.80 5.06
C SER A 106 -17.56 9.94 4.79
N ALA A 107 -16.98 9.41 5.85
CA ALA A 107 -15.77 8.58 5.80
C ALA A 107 -15.80 7.54 6.91
N GLU A 108 -14.97 6.52 6.76
CA GLU A 108 -14.69 5.51 7.77
C GLU A 108 -13.24 5.64 8.21
N MET A 109 -12.92 5.27 9.45
CA MET A 109 -11.56 5.27 9.96
C MET A 109 -11.15 3.88 10.41
N ILE A 110 -9.99 3.45 9.95
CA ILE A 110 -9.35 2.19 10.31
C ILE A 110 -8.10 2.49 11.12
N PHE A 111 -7.83 1.64 12.10
CA PHE A 111 -6.60 1.65 12.89
C PHE A 111 -5.70 0.49 12.52
N ALA A 112 -4.41 0.75 12.51
CA ALA A 112 -3.37 -0.24 12.30
C ALA A 112 -2.05 0.18 12.96
N ARG A 113 -1.08 -0.74 12.99
CA ARG A 113 0.31 -0.45 13.34
C ARG A 113 1.22 -0.74 12.16
N ALA A 114 2.20 0.13 11.95
CA ALA A 114 3.23 -0.07 10.94
C ALA A 114 4.13 -1.25 11.33
N ALA A 115 4.43 -2.11 10.37
CA ALA A 115 5.23 -3.33 10.63
C ALA A 115 6.70 -3.03 10.93
N ASP A 116 7.22 -1.96 10.34
CA ASP A 116 8.64 -1.56 10.42
C ASP A 116 8.98 -0.71 11.65
N THR A 117 8.11 0.20 12.01
CA THR A 117 8.36 1.22 13.05
C THR A 117 7.47 1.08 14.27
N ASP A 118 6.43 0.25 14.19
CA ASP A 118 5.38 0.14 15.21
C ASP A 118 4.62 1.45 15.46
N GLU A 119 4.70 2.39 14.54
CA GLU A 119 3.91 3.61 14.56
C GLU A 119 2.43 3.29 14.47
N ARG A 120 1.62 4.09 15.14
CA ARG A 120 0.16 4.04 14.97
C ARG A 120 -0.20 4.57 13.59
N VAL A 121 -1.05 3.84 12.89
CA VAL A 121 -1.53 4.20 11.56
C VAL A 121 -3.04 4.32 11.58
N PHE A 122 -3.54 5.47 11.20
CA PHE A 122 -4.96 5.73 11.03
C PHE A 122 -5.24 5.96 9.55
N VAL A 123 -6.22 5.27 8.99
CA VAL A 123 -6.61 5.43 7.59
C VAL A 123 -8.04 5.90 7.52
N LEU A 124 -8.22 7.15 7.10
CA LEU A 124 -9.53 7.73 6.83
C LEU A 124 -9.91 7.45 5.38
N ILE A 125 -11.03 6.77 5.16
CA ILE A 125 -11.46 6.26 3.85
C ILE A 125 -12.71 7.02 3.41
N PHE A 126 -12.59 7.79 2.32
CA PHE A 126 -13.68 8.50 1.67
C PHE A 126 -14.12 7.80 0.41
N ASN A 127 -15.42 7.67 0.20
CA ASN A 127 -15.93 7.35 -1.13
C ASN A 127 -15.64 8.52 -2.09
N SER A 128 -14.96 8.22 -3.22
CA SER A 128 -14.61 9.25 -4.22
C SER A 128 -15.83 9.93 -4.84
N ASP A 129 -16.96 9.25 -4.94
CA ASP A 129 -18.17 9.78 -5.54
C ASP A 129 -18.78 10.92 -4.67
N ASN A 130 -18.46 10.92 -3.37
CA ASN A 130 -18.84 12.01 -2.47
C ASN A 130 -17.91 13.25 -2.58
N LEU A 131 -16.72 13.07 -3.16
CA LEU A 131 -15.71 14.13 -3.25
C LEU A 131 -15.58 14.73 -4.65
N PHE A 132 -15.82 13.93 -5.68
CA PHE A 132 -15.55 14.28 -7.07
C PHE A 132 -16.70 13.89 -7.99
N ALA A 133 -16.90 14.62 -9.07
CA ALA A 133 -17.75 14.16 -10.16
C ALA A 133 -17.13 12.95 -10.87
N THR A 134 -17.97 12.14 -11.50
CA THR A 134 -17.51 10.93 -12.24
C THR A 134 -16.49 11.31 -13.30
N GLY A 135 -15.32 10.67 -13.26
CA GLY A 135 -14.22 10.92 -14.21
C GLY A 135 -13.43 12.20 -13.97
N HIS A 136 -13.77 12.99 -12.95
CA HIS A 136 -13.10 14.25 -12.62
C HIS A 136 -12.24 14.14 -11.35
N ALA A 137 -11.34 15.09 -11.18
CA ALA A 137 -10.48 15.22 -10.01
C ALA A 137 -10.59 16.58 -9.31
N GLU A 138 -11.53 17.45 -9.74
CA GLU A 138 -11.87 18.69 -9.06
C GLU A 138 -12.72 18.36 -7.83
N LEU A 139 -12.36 18.94 -6.68
CA LEU A 139 -13.04 18.69 -5.42
C LEU A 139 -14.40 19.41 -5.39
N ASN A 140 -15.49 18.64 -5.29
CA ASN A 140 -16.86 19.16 -5.24
C ASN A 140 -17.39 19.32 -3.82
N ALA A 141 -16.74 18.71 -2.82
CA ALA A 141 -17.19 18.71 -1.44
C ALA A 141 -16.09 19.26 -0.51
N PRO A 142 -15.70 20.54 -0.62
CA PRO A 142 -14.66 21.13 0.21
C PRO A 142 -14.97 21.02 1.71
N ASP A 143 -16.24 21.16 2.10
CA ASP A 143 -16.67 21.05 3.51
C ASP A 143 -16.30 19.71 4.15
N GLN A 144 -16.28 18.62 3.40
CA GLN A 144 -15.86 17.32 3.90
C GLN A 144 -14.36 17.32 4.23
N MET A 145 -13.56 17.98 3.41
CA MET A 145 -12.12 18.10 3.61
C MET A 145 -11.78 19.08 4.74
N ASP A 146 -12.52 20.19 4.89
CA ASP A 146 -12.34 21.11 6.02
C ASP A 146 -12.59 20.40 7.36
N ARG A 147 -13.66 19.59 7.43
CA ARG A 147 -13.94 18.77 8.61
C ARG A 147 -12.88 17.72 8.85
N ALA A 148 -12.39 17.06 7.78
CA ALA A 148 -11.29 16.12 7.88
C ALA A 148 -10.03 16.79 8.44
N VAL A 149 -9.64 17.97 7.95
CA VAL A 149 -8.52 18.76 8.51
C VAL A 149 -8.73 19.06 9.99
N ALA A 150 -9.93 19.47 10.39
CA ALA A 150 -10.24 19.77 11.78
C ALA A 150 -10.09 18.53 12.68
N VAL A 151 -10.65 17.38 12.28
CA VAL A 151 -10.54 16.11 13.03
C VAL A 151 -9.09 15.63 13.09
N LEU A 152 -8.38 15.62 11.96
CA LEU A 152 -6.98 15.20 11.91
C LEU A 152 -6.10 16.09 12.79
N ASN A 153 -6.29 17.40 12.76
CA ASN A 153 -5.55 18.34 13.61
C ASN A 153 -5.85 18.20 15.09
N ALA A 154 -7.08 17.83 15.45
CA ALA A 154 -7.50 17.67 16.83
C ALA A 154 -7.08 16.32 17.42
N LYS A 155 -7.13 15.25 16.64
CA LYS A 155 -6.95 13.87 17.12
C LYS A 155 -5.60 13.26 16.73
N LEU A 156 -5.03 13.65 15.58
CA LEU A 156 -3.84 13.02 14.97
C LEU A 156 -2.80 14.07 14.53
N PRO A 157 -2.49 15.09 15.34
CA PRO A 157 -1.58 16.16 14.92
C PRO A 157 -0.14 15.68 14.76
N GLY A 158 0.57 16.24 13.78
CA GLY A 158 2.02 16.03 13.61
C GLY A 158 2.39 14.69 12.97
N GLY A 159 1.44 13.90 12.50
CA GLY A 159 1.71 12.67 11.77
C GLY A 159 2.28 12.91 10.36
N ALA A 160 2.98 11.91 9.82
CA ALA A 160 3.27 11.84 8.40
C ALA A 160 2.01 11.36 7.67
N VAL A 161 1.63 12.06 6.59
CA VAL A 161 0.38 11.80 5.88
C VAL A 161 0.63 11.33 4.46
N GLN A 162 -0.07 10.29 4.03
CA GLN A 162 -0.09 9.83 2.66
C GLN A 162 -1.53 9.81 2.14
N VAL A 163 -1.81 10.61 1.11
CA VAL A 163 -3.08 10.59 0.39
C VAL A 163 -3.01 9.56 -0.72
N ARG A 164 -3.96 8.64 -0.77
CA ARG A 164 -3.95 7.46 -1.62
C ARG A 164 -5.23 7.44 -2.47
N GLY A 165 -5.10 7.53 -3.78
CA GLY A 165 -6.22 7.54 -4.73
C GLY A 165 -6.45 6.15 -5.34
N HIS A 166 -7.72 5.77 -5.46
CA HIS A 166 -8.13 4.48 -6.03
C HIS A 166 -9.31 4.64 -6.98
N THR A 167 -9.40 3.74 -7.95
CA THR A 167 -10.55 3.62 -8.87
C THR A 167 -11.11 2.21 -8.81
N ASP A 168 -12.29 2.03 -9.39
CA ASP A 168 -12.79 0.71 -9.75
C ASP A 168 -12.05 0.16 -11.00
N ALA A 169 -12.38 -1.06 -11.41
CA ALA A 169 -11.78 -1.72 -12.58
C ALA A 169 -12.39 -1.26 -13.93
N THR A 170 -13.35 -0.32 -13.93
CA THR A 170 -13.99 0.17 -15.15
C THR A 170 -13.03 1.00 -15.99
N GLY A 171 -13.05 0.81 -17.31
CA GLY A 171 -12.18 1.55 -18.22
C GLY A 171 -10.77 0.95 -18.34
N ASN A 172 -9.82 1.74 -18.84
CA ASN A 172 -8.45 1.30 -19.05
C ASN A 172 -7.52 1.60 -17.86
N ALA A 173 -6.52 0.76 -17.66
CA ALA A 173 -5.62 0.85 -16.50
C ALA A 173 -4.83 2.17 -16.45
N ALA A 174 -4.39 2.70 -17.59
CA ALA A 174 -3.61 3.94 -17.64
C ALA A 174 -4.44 5.15 -17.25
N GLY A 175 -5.70 5.22 -17.74
CA GLY A 175 -6.65 6.27 -17.35
C GLY A 175 -6.97 6.23 -15.86
N ASN A 176 -7.21 5.03 -15.31
CA ASN A 176 -7.45 4.83 -13.89
C ASN A 176 -6.24 5.24 -13.04
N GLN A 177 -5.04 4.89 -13.49
CA GLN A 177 -3.81 5.33 -12.81
C GLN A 177 -3.71 6.85 -12.80
N THR A 178 -3.90 7.50 -13.94
CA THR A 178 -3.85 8.97 -14.05
C THR A 178 -4.89 9.63 -13.16
N LEU A 179 -6.15 9.18 -13.21
CA LEU A 179 -7.25 9.75 -12.42
C LEU A 179 -7.00 9.60 -10.92
N SER A 180 -6.50 8.44 -10.49
CA SER A 180 -6.21 8.19 -9.07
C SER A 180 -5.08 9.10 -8.54
N VAL A 181 -4.02 9.32 -9.34
CA VAL A 181 -2.96 10.27 -9.00
C VAL A 181 -3.52 11.69 -8.89
N GLN A 182 -4.30 12.13 -9.87
CA GLN A 182 -4.89 13.48 -9.87
C GLN A 182 -5.77 13.73 -8.64
N ARG A 183 -6.64 12.77 -8.29
CA ARG A 183 -7.49 12.87 -7.10
C ARG A 183 -6.69 12.93 -5.80
N ALA A 184 -5.68 12.06 -5.66
CA ALA A 184 -4.80 12.09 -4.50
C ALA A 184 -4.06 13.43 -4.38
N THR A 185 -3.54 13.96 -5.49
CA THR A 185 -2.86 15.26 -5.53
C THR A 185 -3.79 16.42 -5.19
N THR A 186 -5.03 16.39 -5.68
CA THR A 186 -6.03 17.42 -5.34
C THR A 186 -6.30 17.44 -3.83
N VAL A 187 -6.51 16.29 -3.21
CA VAL A 187 -6.73 16.20 -1.76
C VAL A 187 -5.47 16.60 -0.99
N GLN A 188 -4.29 16.15 -1.39
CA GLN A 188 -3.02 16.56 -0.78
C GLN A 188 -2.85 18.09 -0.77
N HIS A 189 -3.06 18.74 -1.91
CA HIS A 189 -2.98 20.20 -2.01
C HIS A 189 -4.01 20.88 -1.11
N TYR A 190 -5.24 20.35 -1.09
CA TYR A 190 -6.30 20.89 -0.25
C TYR A 190 -5.91 20.85 1.23
N LEU A 191 -5.53 19.67 1.73
CA LEU A 191 -5.14 19.46 3.13
C LEU A 191 -3.99 20.40 3.54
N THR A 192 -2.99 20.54 2.67
CA THR A 192 -1.84 21.42 2.92
C THR A 192 -2.24 22.89 2.94
N ALA A 193 -3.05 23.33 1.99
CA ALA A 193 -3.51 24.72 1.89
C ALA A 193 -4.44 25.13 3.04
N HIS A 194 -5.18 24.16 3.64
CA HIS A 194 -6.13 24.40 4.73
C HIS A 194 -5.55 24.07 6.12
N GLY A 195 -4.24 24.05 6.26
CA GLY A 195 -3.54 24.05 7.53
C GLY A 195 -3.54 22.73 8.28
N LEU A 196 -3.46 21.60 7.53
CA LEU A 196 -3.21 20.30 8.15
C LEU A 196 -1.85 20.32 8.88
N LYS A 197 -1.87 19.95 10.16
CA LYS A 197 -0.67 19.86 11.02
C LYS A 197 -0.02 18.49 10.84
N ALA A 198 0.78 18.35 9.78
CA ALA A 198 1.49 17.14 9.43
C ALA A 198 2.99 17.42 9.27
N THR A 199 3.84 16.41 9.47
CA THR A 199 5.29 16.49 9.20
C THR A 199 5.60 16.44 7.71
N GLY A 200 4.69 15.89 6.91
CA GLY A 200 4.73 15.84 5.45
C GLY A 200 3.42 15.29 4.93
N VAL A 201 3.07 15.64 3.70
CA VAL A 201 1.87 15.14 3.02
C VAL A 201 2.25 14.69 1.62
N ASP A 202 2.23 13.39 1.37
CA ASP A 202 2.51 12.78 0.08
C ASP A 202 1.23 12.35 -0.63
N ALA A 203 1.26 12.25 -1.96
CA ALA A 203 0.15 11.76 -2.76
C ALA A 203 0.58 10.60 -3.66
N ILE A 204 -0.22 9.54 -3.72
CA ILE A 204 0.02 8.40 -4.59
C ILE A 204 -1.29 7.90 -5.19
N GLY A 205 -1.27 7.52 -6.47
CA GLY A 205 -2.39 6.85 -7.12
C GLY A 205 -2.12 5.35 -7.29
N PHE A 206 -3.10 4.54 -7.03
CA PHE A 206 -3.05 3.09 -7.21
C PHE A 206 -3.92 2.61 -8.38
N GLY A 207 -4.69 3.52 -9.00
CA GLY A 207 -5.67 3.11 -10.00
C GLY A 207 -6.57 2.01 -9.44
N ARG A 208 -6.74 0.92 -10.18
CA ARG A 208 -7.57 -0.24 -9.80
C ARG A 208 -6.80 -1.40 -9.14
N THR A 209 -5.52 -1.21 -8.78
CA THR A 209 -4.64 -2.32 -8.38
C THR A 209 -4.80 -2.76 -6.92
N ARG A 210 -5.52 -2.01 -6.11
CA ARG A 210 -5.71 -2.26 -4.67
C ARG A 210 -7.21 -2.19 -4.32
N PRO A 211 -8.04 -3.15 -4.75
CA PRO A 211 -9.46 -3.17 -4.40
C PRO A 211 -9.65 -3.47 -2.91
N LEU A 212 -10.75 -3.01 -2.33
CA LEU A 212 -11.23 -3.40 -1.01
C LEU A 212 -12.21 -4.58 -1.08
N VAL A 213 -13.04 -4.58 -2.11
CA VAL A 213 -14.11 -5.56 -2.33
C VAL A 213 -14.10 -6.07 -3.77
N GLU A 214 -14.70 -7.24 -3.95
CA GLU A 214 -14.89 -7.82 -5.28
C GLU A 214 -15.82 -6.96 -6.13
N GLU A 215 -15.48 -6.80 -7.41
CA GLU A 215 -16.26 -6.02 -8.39
C GLU A 215 -17.14 -6.89 -9.28
N THR A 216 -17.15 -8.19 -9.01
CA THR A 216 -17.90 -9.18 -9.77
C THR A 216 -18.69 -10.05 -8.80
N ASN A 217 -19.96 -10.24 -9.08
CA ASN A 217 -20.82 -11.15 -8.34
C ASN A 217 -20.48 -12.62 -8.67
N PRO A 218 -20.88 -13.59 -7.86
CA PRO A 218 -20.65 -15.01 -8.12
C PRO A 218 -21.20 -15.52 -9.46
N ASP A 219 -22.23 -14.87 -10.01
CA ASP A 219 -22.81 -15.17 -11.32
C ASP A 219 -22.07 -14.55 -12.50
N GLY A 220 -20.97 -13.81 -12.24
CA GLY A 220 -20.16 -13.14 -13.25
C GLY A 220 -20.67 -11.72 -13.63
N SER A 221 -21.79 -11.27 -13.09
CA SER A 221 -22.28 -9.91 -13.33
C SER A 221 -21.47 -8.87 -12.55
N ALA A 222 -21.55 -7.60 -12.99
CA ALA A 222 -20.86 -6.51 -12.32
C ALA A 222 -21.46 -6.22 -10.94
N ASN A 223 -20.62 -6.17 -9.90
CA ASN A 223 -21.02 -5.71 -8.58
C ASN A 223 -20.86 -4.20 -8.49
N LEU A 224 -21.94 -3.44 -8.68
CA LEU A 224 -21.91 -1.98 -8.69
C LEU A 224 -21.61 -1.40 -7.29
N LYS A 225 -22.05 -2.06 -6.21
CA LYS A 225 -21.71 -1.68 -4.84
C LYS A 225 -20.20 -1.86 -4.60
N GLY A 226 -19.65 -3.01 -4.98
CA GLY A 226 -18.21 -3.27 -4.87
C GLY A 226 -17.37 -2.24 -5.61
N ARG A 227 -17.80 -1.85 -6.83
CA ARG A 227 -17.14 -0.76 -7.57
C ARG A 227 -17.18 0.58 -6.83
N ALA A 228 -18.31 0.92 -6.21
CA ALA A 228 -18.43 2.16 -5.44
C ALA A 228 -17.47 2.19 -4.24
N PHE A 229 -17.28 1.09 -3.50
CA PHE A 229 -16.30 0.98 -2.44
C PHE A 229 -14.85 1.12 -2.95
N ASN A 230 -14.56 0.58 -4.12
CA ASN A 230 -13.23 0.66 -4.71
C ASN A 230 -12.87 2.06 -5.21
N ARG A 231 -13.86 2.88 -5.61
CA ARG A 231 -13.65 4.32 -5.93
C ARG A 231 -13.54 5.12 -4.64
N ARG A 232 -12.32 5.30 -4.15
CA ARG A 232 -12.05 5.93 -2.86
C ARG A 232 -10.79 6.79 -2.85
N VAL A 233 -10.71 7.64 -1.85
CA VAL A 233 -9.48 8.28 -1.41
C VAL A 233 -9.24 7.89 0.05
N GLU A 234 -8.03 7.44 0.34
CA GLU A 234 -7.58 7.14 1.67
C GLU A 234 -6.61 8.25 2.13
N ILE A 235 -6.75 8.68 3.39
CA ILE A 235 -5.78 9.55 4.06
C ILE A 235 -5.16 8.73 5.19
N ALA A 236 -3.97 8.20 4.93
CA ALA A 236 -3.22 7.43 5.92
C ALA A 236 -2.33 8.35 6.74
N VAL A 237 -2.48 8.34 8.05
CA VAL A 237 -1.71 9.14 9.00
C VAL A 237 -0.86 8.23 9.87
N ARG A 238 0.45 8.39 9.85
CA ARG A 238 1.40 7.67 10.70
C ARG A 238 1.82 8.56 11.85
N LEU A 239 1.62 8.10 13.07
CA LEU A 239 1.99 8.79 14.30
C LEU A 239 3.06 8.00 15.05
N PRO A 240 4.08 8.65 15.59
CA PRO A 240 5.02 8.00 16.49
C PRO A 240 4.30 7.24 17.60
N ARG A 241 4.92 6.17 18.08
CA ARG A 241 4.45 5.48 19.28
C ARG A 241 4.49 6.48 20.45
N ALA A 242 3.41 6.54 21.20
CA ALA A 242 3.31 7.41 22.37
C ALA A 242 4.22 6.95 23.51
#